data_c557b2bb5edb2d2b13d9c8cc479c9c1d
#
_entry.id   c557b2bb5edb2d2b13d9c8cc479c9c1d
#
_cell.length_a   1.000
_cell.length_b   1.000
_cell.length_c   1.000
_cell.angle_alpha   90.00
_cell.angle_beta   90.00
_cell.angle_gamma   90.00
#
_symmetry.space_group_name_H-M   'P 1'
#
loop_
_entity.id
_entity.type
_entity.pdbx_description
1 polymer ?
#
loop_
_entity_poly.entity_id
_entity_poly.type
_entity_poly.pdbx_seq_one_letter_code
_entity_poly.pdbx_strand_id
1 'polypeptide(L)' 'MDFYKVPIGFGLALSQNTAAMTRYAHLTKEQKQDILNKSHNVRSEKEMYSLVASLANGTI' A
#
# COMPACT_ATOMS: atom_id res chain seq x y z
N MET A 1 -11.23 -8.47 4.23
CA MET A 1 -9.76 -8.29 4.14
C MET A 1 -9.08 -9.11 5.24
N ASP A 2 -8.01 -9.76 4.91
CA ASP A 2 -7.24 -10.55 5.87
C ASP A 2 -6.16 -9.66 6.48
N PHE A 3 -6.39 -9.19 7.70
CA PHE A 3 -5.47 -8.28 8.38
C PHE A 3 -4.11 -8.89 8.65
N TYR A 4 -4.01 -10.22 8.70
CA TYR A 4 -2.74 -10.88 8.96
C TYR A 4 -1.77 -10.77 7.78
N LYS A 5 -2.29 -10.48 6.58
CA LYS A 5 -1.49 -10.35 5.37
C LYS A 5 -1.13 -8.92 5.06
N VAL A 6 -1.73 -7.95 5.73
CA VAL A 6 -1.51 -6.52 5.47
C VAL A 6 -0.73 -5.93 6.64
N PRO A 7 0.47 -5.38 6.40
CA PRO A 7 1.21 -4.71 7.47
C PRO A 7 0.39 -3.57 8.07
N ILE A 8 0.42 -3.43 9.38
CA ILE A 8 -0.33 -2.38 10.08
C ILE A 8 0.06 -1.00 9.56
N GLY A 9 1.35 -0.76 9.37
CA GLY A 9 1.83 0.53 8.85
C GLY A 9 1.31 0.84 7.46
N PHE A 10 1.18 -0.16 6.61
CA PHE A 10 0.63 0.01 5.27
C PHE A 10 -0.86 0.40 5.36
N GLY A 11 -1.61 -0.31 6.18
CA GLY A 11 -3.03 -0.01 6.38
C GLY A 11 -3.26 1.40 6.89
N LEU A 12 -2.45 1.84 7.87
CA LEU A 12 -2.53 3.20 8.41
C LEU A 12 -2.20 4.24 7.35
N ALA A 13 -1.14 4.02 6.58
CA ALA A 13 -0.75 4.95 5.52
C ALA A 13 -1.83 5.07 4.45
N LEU A 14 -2.45 3.95 4.07
CA LEU A 14 -3.57 3.96 3.12
C LEU A 14 -4.76 4.75 3.68
N SER A 15 -5.08 4.56 4.96
CA SER A 15 -6.21 5.25 5.57
C SER A 15 -6.03 6.76 5.61
N GLN A 16 -4.78 7.23 5.58
CA GLN A 16 -4.45 8.65 5.57
C GLN A 16 -4.32 9.23 4.16
N ASN A 17 -4.45 8.40 3.14
CA ASN A 17 -4.29 8.83 1.75
C ASN A 17 -5.42 8.23 0.93
N THR A 18 -6.49 9.02 0.77
CA THR A 18 -7.69 8.58 0.07
C THR A 18 -7.41 8.18 -1.38
N ALA A 19 -6.54 8.92 -2.07
CA ALA A 19 -6.19 8.61 -3.46
C ALA A 19 -5.50 7.24 -3.55
N ALA A 20 -4.60 6.95 -2.63
CA ALA A 20 -3.91 5.67 -2.59
C ALA A 20 -4.89 4.53 -2.27
N MET A 21 -5.78 4.74 -1.33
CA MET A 21 -6.78 3.75 -0.95
C MET A 21 -7.68 3.42 -2.14
N THR A 22 -8.17 4.44 -2.84
CA THR A 22 -9.03 4.26 -4.01
C THR A 22 -8.30 3.48 -5.09
N ARG A 23 -7.06 3.86 -5.36
CA ARG A 23 -6.27 3.18 -6.38
C ARG A 23 -5.99 1.74 -6.01
N TYR A 24 -5.65 1.49 -4.76
CA TYR A 24 -5.43 0.11 -4.28
C TYR A 24 -6.67 -0.75 -4.48
N ALA A 25 -7.83 -0.20 -4.18
CA ALA A 25 -9.09 -0.92 -4.32
C ALA A 25 -9.40 -1.33 -5.78
N HIS A 26 -8.85 -0.58 -6.75
CA HIS A 26 -9.06 -0.86 -8.17
C HIS A 26 -7.98 -1.75 -8.79
N LEU A 27 -6.96 -2.13 -8.03
CA LEU A 27 -5.92 -3.01 -8.54
C LEU A 27 -6.44 -4.44 -8.70
N THR A 28 -5.81 -5.18 -9.62
CA THR A 28 -6.08 -6.60 -9.75
C THR A 28 -5.53 -7.34 -8.53
N LYS A 29 -5.95 -8.58 -8.35
CA LYS A 29 -5.45 -9.42 -7.25
C LYS A 29 -3.94 -9.55 -7.29
N GLU A 30 -3.37 -9.73 -8.48
CA GLU A 30 -1.92 -9.86 -8.65
C GLU A 30 -1.20 -8.56 -8.30
N GLN A 31 -1.76 -7.43 -8.74
CA GLN A 31 -1.19 -6.12 -8.42
C GLN A 31 -1.24 -5.83 -6.92
N LYS A 32 -2.35 -6.19 -6.27
CA LYS A 32 -2.46 -6.05 -4.82
C LYS A 32 -1.40 -6.86 -4.11
N GLN A 33 -1.18 -8.09 -4.57
CA GLN A 33 -0.17 -8.96 -3.96
C GLN A 33 1.24 -8.36 -4.13
N ASP A 34 1.54 -7.79 -5.29
CA ASP A 34 2.80 -7.10 -5.54
C ASP A 34 3.01 -5.95 -4.55
N ILE A 35 1.98 -5.14 -4.36
CA ILE A 35 2.06 -4.01 -3.43
C ILE A 35 2.27 -4.51 -2.00
N LEU A 36 1.56 -5.56 -1.60
CA LEU A 36 1.73 -6.14 -0.28
C LEU A 36 3.15 -6.68 -0.08
N ASN A 37 3.70 -7.33 -1.10
CA ASN A 37 5.09 -7.81 -1.04
C ASN A 37 6.06 -6.66 -0.85
N LYS A 38 5.87 -5.56 -1.57
CA LYS A 38 6.69 -4.37 -1.41
C LYS A 38 6.55 -3.78 -0.01
N SER A 39 5.33 -3.75 0.52
CA SER A 39 5.09 -3.21 1.86
C SER A 39 5.76 -4.03 2.96
N HIS A 40 5.90 -5.34 2.75
CA HIS A 40 6.61 -6.20 3.70
C HIS A 40 8.12 -5.95 3.70
N ASN A 41 8.66 -5.37 2.64
CA ASN A 41 10.09 -5.10 2.50
C ASN A 41 10.49 -3.71 2.93
N VAL A 42 9.54 -2.82 3.21
CA VAL A 42 9.89 -1.48 3.70
C VAL A 42 10.40 -1.57 5.14
N ARG A 43 11.35 -0.72 5.46
CA ARG A 43 12.07 -0.76 6.74
C ARG A 43 11.83 0.45 7.63
N SER A 44 11.11 1.44 7.12
CA SER A 44 10.85 2.65 7.88
C SER A 44 9.49 3.20 7.51
N GLU A 45 8.96 4.03 8.40
CA GLU A 45 7.72 4.74 8.17
C GLU A 45 7.80 5.62 6.93
N LYS A 46 8.95 6.28 6.74
CA LYS A 46 9.19 7.12 5.56
C LYS A 46 9.08 6.31 4.27
N GLU A 47 9.67 5.13 4.24
CA GLU A 47 9.58 4.26 3.06
C GLU A 47 8.14 3.81 2.82
N MET A 48 7.40 3.54 3.89
CA MET A 48 6.01 3.14 3.76
C MET A 48 5.18 4.26 3.14
N TYR A 49 5.36 5.50 3.60
CA TYR A 49 4.65 6.65 3.03
C TYR A 49 5.06 6.89 1.59
N SER A 50 6.33 6.65 1.23
CA SER A 50 6.78 6.75 -0.15
C SER A 50 6.10 5.73 -1.04
N LEU A 51 5.96 4.49 -0.57
CA LEU A 51 5.26 3.45 -1.31
C LEU A 51 3.80 3.85 -1.55
N VAL A 52 3.12 4.32 -0.52
CA VAL A 52 1.73 4.73 -0.61
C VAL A 52 1.58 5.95 -1.54
N ALA A 53 2.50 6.90 -1.46
CA ALA A 53 2.49 8.07 -2.34
C ALA A 53 2.66 7.67 -3.81
N SER A 54 3.56 6.74 -4.09
CA SER A 54 3.76 6.21 -5.44
C SER A 54 2.50 5.53 -5.96
N LEU A 55 1.83 4.78 -5.10
CA LEU A 55 0.56 4.14 -5.44
C LEU A 55 -0.49 5.20 -5.79
N ALA A 56 -0.61 6.25 -4.99
CA ALA A 56 -1.56 7.32 -5.21
C ALA A 56 -1.30 8.04 -6.54
N ASN A 57 -0.02 8.18 -6.91
CA ASN A 57 0.37 8.86 -8.14
C ASN A 57 0.29 7.96 -9.37
N GLY A 58 0.00 6.67 -9.20
CA GLY A 58 -0.10 5.74 -10.31
C GLY A 58 1.24 5.33 -10.90
N THR A 59 2.33 5.45 -10.15
CA THR A 59 3.67 5.08 -10.62
C THR A 59 4.01 3.62 -10.33
N ILE A 60 3.11 2.93 -9.66
CA ILE A 60 3.25 1.50 -9.42
C ILE A 60 2.11 0.77 -10.11
#